data_2efb117ee2af289ec8fb8fea7bee4e1e
#
_entry.id   2efb117ee2af289ec8fb8fea7bee4e1e
#
_cell.length_a   1.000
_cell.length_b   1.000
_cell.length_c   1.000
_cell.angle_alpha   90.00
_cell.angle_beta   90.00
_cell.angle_gamma   90.00
#
_symmetry.space_group_name_H-M   'P 1'
#
loop_
_entity.id
_entity.type
_entity.pdbx_description
1 polymer ?
#
loop_
_entity_poly.entity_id
_entity_poly.type
_entity_poly.pdbx_seq_one_letter_code
_entity_poly.pdbx_strand_id
1 'polypeptide(L)'
;MTTRRTILFNGLALGSSALLGARLPAAAEAPLTVAVLGATGRTGKFVVRDLLARGHAVRGISRSAGAQPPQDGVTWIGADVRRPESLGPALEGVDALIYAVGVTFSEVEVSDLYDVYHTGVADTADVAIRTGVKRFVLLSSAGRSPASWMPEALAPSMDAKARGEAALRSSGIRYTISRTPGLSNRPGGEYGIMLLQSEPIPPGGPFMICREDSASVLVECAISEKAINKTFTVLNAVTPEVGVWRDALQYLQQDPA
;
A
#
# COMPACT_ATOMS: atom_id res chain seq x y z
N MET A 1 4.48 -9.45 41.68
CA MET A 1 4.00 -10.85 41.50
C MET A 1 2.69 -10.78 40.74
N THR A 2 2.72 -10.98 39.43
CA THR A 2 1.53 -10.91 38.57
C THR A 2 1.49 -12.19 37.73
N THR A 3 0.49 -12.98 37.99
CA THR A 3 0.30 -14.36 37.53
C THR A 3 -0.05 -14.40 36.04
N ARG A 4 0.78 -15.07 35.25
CA ARG A 4 0.48 -15.43 33.85
C ARG A 4 -0.60 -16.50 33.84
N ARG A 5 -1.73 -16.26 33.19
CA ARG A 5 -2.74 -17.29 32.86
C ARG A 5 -2.47 -17.82 31.45
N THR A 6 -1.95 -19.04 31.38
CA THR A 6 -1.92 -19.86 30.18
C THR A 6 -3.27 -20.55 30.07
N ILE A 7 -4.00 -20.34 28.97
CA ILE A 7 -5.24 -21.06 28.67
C ILE A 7 -4.90 -22.19 27.70
N LEU A 8 -4.96 -23.43 28.21
CA LEU A 8 -4.90 -24.64 27.41
C LEU A 8 -6.34 -25.02 26.97
N PHE A 9 -6.59 -25.09 25.69
CA PHE A 9 -7.82 -25.67 25.14
C PHE A 9 -7.64 -27.17 24.92
N ASN A 10 -8.31 -27.98 25.75
CA ASN A 10 -8.48 -29.40 25.52
C ASN A 10 -9.64 -29.61 24.55
N GLY A 11 -9.38 -30.28 23.44
CA GLY A 11 -10.38 -30.64 22.44
C GLY A 11 -11.28 -31.78 22.93
N LEU A 12 -12.58 -31.59 22.82
CA LEU A 12 -13.56 -32.68 22.84
C LEU A 12 -14.03 -32.88 21.39
N ALA A 13 -13.72 -34.05 20.85
CA ALA A 13 -14.24 -34.49 19.57
C ALA A 13 -15.71 -34.95 19.72
N LEU A 14 -16.65 -34.21 19.17
CA LEU A 14 -18.00 -34.68 18.90
C LEU A 14 -18.20 -34.67 17.40
N GLY A 15 -18.47 -35.87 16.85
CA GLY A 15 -18.80 -36.06 15.46
C GLY A 15 -20.06 -35.31 15.09
N SER A 16 -19.98 -34.49 14.06
CA SER A 16 -21.13 -33.85 13.43
C SER A 16 -21.00 -33.96 11.93
N SER A 17 -22.06 -34.52 11.36
CA SER A 17 -22.30 -34.74 9.95
C SER A 17 -21.94 -33.52 9.11
N ALA A 18 -21.10 -33.73 8.09
CA ALA A 18 -20.71 -32.74 7.11
C ALA A 18 -21.94 -32.35 6.25
N LEU A 19 -22.63 -31.30 6.61
CA LEU A 19 -23.38 -30.51 5.65
C LEU A 19 -22.35 -29.79 4.78
N LEU A 20 -22.14 -30.29 3.56
CA LEU A 20 -21.47 -29.55 2.50
C LEU A 20 -22.30 -28.30 2.18
N GLY A 21 -22.14 -27.25 2.97
CA GLY A 21 -22.65 -25.93 2.64
C GLY A 21 -21.86 -25.46 1.41
N ALA A 22 -22.46 -25.54 0.24
CA ALA A 22 -21.97 -24.88 -0.94
C ALA A 22 -21.75 -23.41 -0.57
N ARG A 23 -20.48 -23.02 -0.41
CA ARG A 23 -20.09 -21.63 -0.21
C ARG A 23 -20.50 -20.92 -1.49
N LEU A 24 -21.59 -20.17 -1.46
CA LEU A 24 -21.96 -19.28 -2.56
C LEU A 24 -20.70 -18.46 -2.89
N PRO A 25 -20.30 -18.36 -4.16
CA PRO A 25 -19.19 -17.50 -4.53
C PRO A 25 -19.52 -16.10 -3.98
N ALA A 26 -18.60 -15.53 -3.22
CA ALA A 26 -18.72 -14.14 -2.79
C ALA A 26 -19.03 -13.33 -4.05
N ALA A 27 -20.09 -12.51 -4.00
CA ALA A 27 -20.46 -11.67 -5.13
C ALA A 27 -19.19 -10.95 -5.58
N ALA A 28 -18.80 -11.17 -6.84
CA ALA A 28 -17.62 -10.49 -7.39
C ALA A 28 -17.87 -9.00 -7.24
N GLU A 29 -17.00 -8.31 -6.51
CA GLU A 29 -17.06 -6.86 -6.39
C GLU A 29 -17.02 -6.27 -7.80
N ALA A 30 -17.85 -5.25 -8.05
CA ALA A 30 -17.89 -4.61 -9.36
C ALA A 30 -16.49 -4.12 -9.76
N PRO A 31 -16.08 -4.30 -11.03
CA PRO A 31 -14.77 -3.82 -11.49
C PRO A 31 -14.60 -2.33 -11.19
N LEU A 32 -13.48 -1.98 -10.55
CA LEU A 32 -13.09 -0.61 -10.25
C LEU A 32 -12.12 -0.09 -11.32
N THR A 33 -12.08 1.22 -11.53
CA THR A 33 -10.98 1.90 -12.21
C THR A 33 -9.99 2.39 -11.17
N VAL A 34 -8.79 1.81 -11.13
CA VAL A 34 -7.76 2.15 -10.16
C VAL A 34 -6.60 2.89 -10.84
N ALA A 35 -6.32 4.11 -10.37
CA ALA A 35 -5.14 4.84 -10.79
C ALA A 35 -3.90 4.35 -10.04
N VAL A 36 -2.80 4.17 -10.76
CA VAL A 36 -1.50 3.78 -10.18
C VAL A 36 -0.49 4.87 -10.56
N LEU A 37 -0.18 5.76 -9.63
CA LEU A 37 0.91 6.72 -9.78
C LEU A 37 2.24 6.02 -9.56
N GLY A 38 3.16 6.19 -10.53
CA GLY A 38 4.40 5.40 -10.56
C GLY A 38 4.23 4.01 -11.16
N ALA A 39 3.24 3.82 -12.04
CA ALA A 39 2.89 2.54 -12.66
C ALA A 39 4.05 1.84 -13.38
N THR A 40 4.98 2.59 -13.97
CA THR A 40 6.18 2.08 -14.65
C THR A 40 7.33 1.77 -13.68
N GLY A 41 7.17 2.11 -12.40
CA GLY A 41 8.18 1.91 -11.35
C GLY A 41 8.34 0.45 -10.93
N ARG A 42 9.39 0.21 -10.13
CA ARG A 42 9.75 -1.15 -9.66
C ARG A 42 8.64 -1.86 -8.88
N THR A 43 7.82 -1.13 -8.12
CA THR A 43 6.65 -1.68 -7.40
C THR A 43 5.38 -1.52 -8.24
N GLY A 44 5.20 -0.38 -8.90
CA GLY A 44 4.00 -0.05 -9.68
C GLY A 44 3.64 -1.08 -10.74
N LYS A 45 4.63 -1.65 -11.44
CA LYS A 45 4.39 -2.72 -12.42
C LYS A 45 3.71 -3.97 -11.82
N PHE A 46 4.03 -4.31 -10.57
CA PHE A 46 3.38 -5.43 -9.88
C PHE A 46 1.95 -5.05 -9.43
N VAL A 47 1.74 -3.79 -9.04
CA VAL A 47 0.40 -3.26 -8.73
C VAL A 47 -0.50 -3.34 -9.97
N VAL A 48 -0.02 -2.86 -11.13
CA VAL A 48 -0.75 -2.95 -12.41
C VAL A 48 -1.11 -4.40 -12.74
N ARG A 49 -0.14 -5.31 -12.65
CA ARG A 49 -0.36 -6.74 -12.92
C ARG A 49 -1.40 -7.37 -11.99
N ASP A 50 -1.34 -7.09 -10.68
CA ASP A 50 -2.26 -7.68 -9.70
C ASP A 50 -3.69 -7.13 -9.86
N LEU A 51 -3.85 -5.83 -10.14
CA LEU A 51 -5.15 -5.23 -10.46
C LEU A 51 -5.82 -5.88 -11.67
N LEU A 52 -5.06 -6.04 -12.77
CA LEU A 52 -5.55 -6.71 -13.98
C LEU A 52 -5.94 -8.16 -13.72
N ALA A 53 -5.12 -8.89 -12.96
CA ALA A 53 -5.39 -10.28 -12.59
C ALA A 53 -6.67 -10.43 -11.75
N ARG A 54 -7.08 -9.37 -11.05
CA ARG A 54 -8.34 -9.31 -10.28
C ARG A 54 -9.51 -8.70 -11.05
N GLY A 55 -9.34 -8.40 -12.34
CA GLY A 55 -10.39 -7.91 -13.22
C GLY A 55 -10.71 -6.41 -13.09
N HIS A 56 -9.82 -5.61 -12.49
CA HIS A 56 -9.97 -4.16 -12.41
C HIS A 56 -9.36 -3.45 -13.61
N ALA A 57 -9.95 -2.32 -14.01
CA ALA A 57 -9.36 -1.42 -14.99
C ALA A 57 -8.25 -0.58 -14.36
N VAL A 58 -7.16 -0.36 -15.08
CA VAL A 58 -5.99 0.36 -14.57
C VAL A 58 -5.76 1.64 -15.34
N ARG A 59 -5.60 2.75 -14.62
CA ARG A 59 -5.03 3.98 -15.16
C ARG A 59 -3.57 4.08 -14.73
N GLY A 60 -2.67 3.68 -15.65
CA GLY A 60 -1.23 3.68 -15.41
C GLY A 60 -0.64 5.09 -15.59
N ILE A 61 -0.26 5.75 -14.49
CA ILE A 61 0.21 7.13 -14.49
C ILE A 61 1.71 7.17 -14.23
N SER A 62 2.46 7.77 -15.14
CA SER A 62 3.88 8.04 -14.96
C SER A 62 4.38 9.09 -15.95
N ARG A 63 5.56 9.65 -15.71
CA ARG A 63 6.22 10.57 -16.66
C ARG A 63 6.56 9.92 -18.00
N SER A 64 6.77 8.61 -18.01
CA SER A 64 7.12 7.81 -19.20
C SER A 64 5.94 7.00 -19.74
N ALA A 65 4.70 7.34 -19.40
CA ALA A 65 3.52 6.59 -19.85
C ALA A 65 3.40 6.52 -21.37
N GLY A 66 3.74 7.58 -22.08
CA GLY A 66 3.70 7.62 -23.55
C GLY A 66 4.67 6.68 -24.26
N ALA A 67 5.68 6.15 -23.55
CA ALA A 67 6.61 5.16 -24.07
C ALA A 67 6.20 3.71 -23.73
N GLN A 68 5.06 3.53 -23.04
CA GLN A 68 4.58 2.19 -22.70
C GLN A 68 3.84 1.57 -23.90
N PRO A 69 4.06 0.27 -24.17
CA PRO A 69 3.28 -0.43 -25.18
C PRO A 69 1.81 -0.50 -24.75
N PRO A 70 0.88 -0.57 -25.72
CA PRO A 70 -0.52 -0.86 -25.42
C PRO A 70 -0.65 -2.14 -24.58
N GLN A 71 -1.50 -2.10 -23.57
CA GLN A 71 -1.78 -3.24 -22.70
C GLN A 71 -3.27 -3.27 -22.38
N ASP A 72 -3.91 -4.42 -22.63
CA ASP A 72 -5.34 -4.59 -22.37
C ASP A 72 -5.68 -4.30 -20.90
N GLY A 73 -6.74 -3.54 -20.68
CA GLY A 73 -7.17 -3.13 -19.36
C GLY A 73 -6.36 -1.99 -18.74
N VAL A 74 -5.34 -1.45 -19.45
CA VAL A 74 -4.54 -0.31 -18.98
C VAL A 74 -4.71 0.91 -19.90
N THR A 75 -5.07 2.04 -19.31
CA THR A 75 -4.99 3.36 -19.95
C THR A 75 -3.75 4.09 -19.44
N TRP A 76 -2.75 4.28 -20.28
CA TRP A 76 -1.51 4.98 -19.92
C TRP A 76 -1.66 6.48 -20.05
N ILE A 77 -1.35 7.23 -18.96
CA ILE A 77 -1.43 8.70 -18.93
C ILE A 77 -0.13 9.30 -18.41
N GLY A 78 0.43 10.24 -19.18
CA GLY A 78 1.61 11.01 -18.80
C GLY A 78 1.25 12.08 -17.79
N ALA A 79 1.75 11.98 -16.54
CA ALA A 79 1.65 13.01 -15.53
C ALA A 79 2.83 12.96 -14.54
N ASP A 80 3.08 14.08 -13.87
CA ASP A 80 4.12 14.23 -12.85
C ASP A 80 3.49 14.76 -11.56
N VAL A 81 3.70 14.07 -10.45
CA VAL A 81 3.19 14.46 -9.12
C VAL A 81 3.72 15.83 -8.64
N ARG A 82 4.82 16.31 -9.22
CA ARG A 82 5.37 17.66 -8.98
C ARG A 82 4.67 18.74 -9.80
N ARG A 83 3.70 18.37 -10.63
CA ARG A 83 2.90 19.27 -11.48
C ARG A 83 1.42 18.90 -11.32
N PRO A 84 0.75 19.40 -10.26
CA PRO A 84 -0.60 19.01 -9.90
C PRO A 84 -1.63 19.26 -11.00
N GLU A 85 -1.39 20.25 -11.89
CA GLU A 85 -2.22 20.52 -13.06
C GLU A 85 -2.27 19.34 -14.04
N SER A 86 -1.25 18.48 -14.06
CA SER A 86 -1.23 17.28 -14.91
C SER A 86 -2.06 16.12 -14.35
N LEU A 87 -2.43 16.17 -13.07
CA LEU A 87 -3.11 15.07 -12.38
C LEU A 87 -4.63 15.11 -12.59
N GLY A 88 -5.24 16.28 -12.77
CA GLY A 88 -6.70 16.43 -12.94
C GLY A 88 -7.26 15.49 -13.99
N PRO A 89 -6.87 15.63 -15.27
CA PRO A 89 -7.34 14.73 -16.34
C PRO A 89 -6.96 13.26 -16.11
N ALA A 90 -5.87 13.02 -15.39
CA ALA A 90 -5.41 11.66 -15.09
C ALA A 90 -6.27 10.95 -14.04
N LEU A 91 -6.97 11.67 -13.17
CA LEU A 91 -7.77 11.12 -12.07
C LEU A 91 -9.30 11.19 -12.31
N GLU A 92 -9.78 11.78 -13.41
CA GLU A 92 -11.20 11.79 -13.74
C GLU A 92 -11.77 10.37 -13.92
N GLY A 93 -12.88 10.06 -13.23
CA GLY A 93 -13.54 8.75 -13.30
C GLY A 93 -12.76 7.60 -12.65
N VAL A 94 -11.83 7.92 -11.77
CA VAL A 94 -11.07 6.93 -10.98
C VAL A 94 -11.79 6.66 -9.65
N ASP A 95 -11.96 5.40 -9.29
CA ASP A 95 -12.58 5.01 -8.01
C ASP A 95 -11.58 5.02 -6.84
N ALA A 96 -10.36 4.54 -7.09
CA ALA A 96 -9.30 4.46 -6.10
C ALA A 96 -7.94 4.81 -6.71
N LEU A 97 -7.04 5.29 -5.89
CA LEU A 97 -5.70 5.73 -6.27
C LEU A 97 -4.65 5.03 -5.42
N ILE A 98 -3.62 4.48 -6.06
CA ILE A 98 -2.42 3.95 -5.40
C ILE A 98 -1.23 4.85 -5.75
N TYR A 99 -0.65 5.47 -4.74
CA TYR A 99 0.56 6.30 -4.86
C TYR A 99 1.79 5.45 -4.58
N ALA A 100 2.47 4.99 -5.63
CA ALA A 100 3.68 4.17 -5.57
C ALA A 100 4.88 4.89 -6.23
N VAL A 101 4.87 6.23 -6.20
CA VAL A 101 5.96 7.05 -6.75
C VAL A 101 7.15 7.02 -5.81
N GLY A 102 8.34 6.90 -6.40
CA GLY A 102 9.60 6.97 -5.69
C GLY A 102 10.68 7.66 -6.51
N VAL A 103 11.70 8.15 -5.84
CA VAL A 103 12.90 8.72 -6.45
C VAL A 103 14.05 7.71 -6.44
N THR A 104 14.97 7.85 -7.39
CA THR A 104 16.22 7.07 -7.43
C THR A 104 17.27 7.86 -6.64
N PHE A 105 17.77 7.26 -5.57
CA PHE A 105 18.68 7.96 -4.63
C PHE A 105 20.06 8.32 -5.18
N SER A 106 20.47 7.81 -6.33
CA SER A 106 21.82 8.05 -6.88
C SER A 106 22.02 9.46 -7.44
N GLU A 107 20.95 10.21 -7.72
CA GLU A 107 21.03 11.51 -8.42
C GLU A 107 19.88 12.43 -7.99
N VAL A 108 19.49 12.40 -6.72
CA VAL A 108 18.32 13.14 -6.24
C VAL A 108 18.77 14.28 -5.31
N GLU A 109 18.28 15.47 -5.59
CA GLU A 109 18.41 16.60 -4.67
C GLU A 109 17.43 16.43 -3.49
N VAL A 110 17.77 17.01 -2.34
CA VAL A 110 16.91 16.95 -1.16
C VAL A 110 15.54 17.56 -1.44
N SER A 111 15.46 18.63 -2.23
CA SER A 111 14.22 19.26 -2.67
C SER A 111 13.30 18.28 -3.40
N ASP A 112 13.83 17.45 -4.30
CA ASP A 112 13.05 16.45 -5.03
C ASP A 112 12.37 15.43 -4.09
N LEU A 113 12.99 15.13 -2.93
CA LEU A 113 12.39 14.27 -1.93
C LEU A 113 11.11 14.89 -1.36
N TYR A 114 11.15 16.18 -1.03
CA TYR A 114 9.97 16.90 -0.54
C TYR A 114 8.92 17.09 -1.62
N ASP A 115 9.34 17.42 -2.84
CA ASP A 115 8.44 17.60 -3.99
C ASP A 115 7.65 16.31 -4.31
N VAL A 116 8.27 15.13 -4.13
CA VAL A 116 7.62 13.84 -4.40
C VAL A 116 6.90 13.30 -3.18
N TYR A 117 7.56 13.29 -2.01
CA TYR A 117 7.04 12.56 -0.85
C TYR A 117 6.17 13.40 0.09
N HIS A 118 6.26 14.73 0.01
CA HIS A 118 5.42 15.64 0.80
C HIS A 118 4.44 16.39 -0.09
N THR A 119 4.90 17.38 -0.86
CA THR A 119 4.05 18.25 -1.67
C THR A 119 3.27 17.44 -2.72
N GLY A 120 3.95 16.51 -3.41
CA GLY A 120 3.31 15.65 -4.40
C GLY A 120 2.21 14.76 -3.81
N VAL A 121 2.35 14.29 -2.57
CA VAL A 121 1.28 13.55 -1.89
C VAL A 121 0.12 14.48 -1.51
N ALA A 122 0.40 15.66 -0.96
CA ALA A 122 -0.60 16.65 -0.58
C ALA A 122 -1.42 17.11 -1.80
N ASP A 123 -0.75 17.56 -2.85
CA ASP A 123 -1.37 18.04 -4.09
C ASP A 123 -2.18 16.93 -4.78
N THR A 124 -1.65 15.69 -4.78
CA THR A 124 -2.39 14.55 -5.33
C THR A 124 -3.66 14.27 -4.54
N ALA A 125 -3.64 14.40 -3.21
CA ALA A 125 -4.83 14.23 -2.38
C ALA A 125 -5.89 15.30 -2.68
N ASP A 126 -5.48 16.56 -2.82
CA ASP A 126 -6.36 17.66 -3.19
C ASP A 126 -6.99 17.47 -4.58
N VAL A 127 -6.19 17.04 -5.57
CA VAL A 127 -6.73 16.73 -6.91
C VAL A 127 -7.67 15.53 -6.84
N ALA A 128 -7.33 14.49 -6.12
CA ALA A 128 -8.16 13.29 -5.95
C ALA A 128 -9.53 13.62 -5.36
N ILE A 129 -9.59 14.51 -4.35
CA ILE A 129 -10.87 15.00 -3.79
C ILE A 129 -11.68 15.73 -4.85
N ARG A 130 -11.07 16.67 -5.58
CA ARG A 130 -11.77 17.47 -6.61
C ARG A 130 -12.28 16.62 -7.77
N THR A 131 -11.61 15.53 -8.12
CA THR A 131 -12.01 14.60 -9.19
C THR A 131 -12.93 13.47 -8.72
N GLY A 132 -13.26 13.41 -7.42
CA GLY A 132 -14.20 12.45 -6.85
C GLY A 132 -13.62 11.07 -6.60
N VAL A 133 -12.29 10.94 -6.54
CA VAL A 133 -11.62 9.69 -6.12
C VAL A 133 -12.03 9.36 -4.68
N LYS A 134 -12.49 8.14 -4.46
CA LYS A 134 -13.07 7.74 -3.17
C LYS A 134 -12.04 7.27 -2.16
N ARG A 135 -10.81 6.93 -2.60
CA ARG A 135 -9.84 6.23 -1.76
C ARG A 135 -8.41 6.45 -2.25
N PHE A 136 -7.51 6.75 -1.32
CA PHE A 136 -6.08 6.98 -1.58
C PHE A 136 -5.22 5.98 -0.80
N VAL A 137 -4.45 5.15 -1.48
CA VAL A 137 -3.49 4.22 -0.86
C VAL A 137 -2.07 4.74 -1.08
N LEU A 138 -1.34 4.98 0.01
CA LEU A 138 0.02 5.49 -0.03
C LEU A 138 1.04 4.38 0.31
N LEU A 139 1.99 4.15 -0.58
CA LEU A 139 3.19 3.38 -0.28
C LEU A 139 4.20 4.28 0.42
N SER A 140 4.38 4.09 1.72
CA SER A 140 5.31 4.85 2.56
C SER A 140 6.44 3.96 3.11
N SER A 141 7.23 4.49 4.04
CA SER A 141 8.32 3.77 4.69
C SER A 141 8.12 3.69 6.20
N ALA A 142 8.50 2.57 6.79
CA ALA A 142 8.63 2.40 8.23
C ALA A 142 9.95 3.03 8.74
N GLY A 143 10.03 3.29 10.06
CA GLY A 143 11.25 3.81 10.67
C GLY A 143 11.36 5.34 10.67
N ARG A 144 10.24 6.05 10.84
CA ARG A 144 10.21 7.54 10.90
C ARG A 144 10.90 8.14 12.13
N SER A 145 11.05 7.39 13.18
CA SER A 145 11.91 7.79 14.30
C SER A 145 13.36 7.48 13.92
N PRO A 146 14.31 8.41 14.04
CA PRO A 146 15.71 8.13 13.75
C PRO A 146 16.17 7.04 14.74
N ALA A 147 16.03 5.79 14.31
CA ALA A 147 16.67 4.70 15.03
C ALA A 147 18.18 4.88 14.86
N SER A 148 18.95 4.63 15.91
CA SER A 148 20.40 4.77 15.92
C SER A 148 21.15 3.98 14.82
N TRP A 149 20.45 3.08 14.14
CA TRP A 149 20.97 2.28 13.02
C TRP A 149 20.67 2.85 11.63
N MET A 150 19.81 3.90 11.53
CA MET A 150 19.43 4.47 10.22
C MET A 150 20.53 5.38 9.71
N PRO A 151 21.01 5.19 8.46
CA PRO A 151 21.97 6.13 7.86
C PRO A 151 21.40 7.54 7.83
N GLU A 152 22.18 8.52 8.27
CA GLU A 152 21.81 9.94 8.30
C GLU A 152 21.36 10.46 6.92
N ALA A 153 21.95 9.95 5.84
CA ALA A 153 21.57 10.26 4.46
C ALA A 153 20.10 9.95 4.13
N LEU A 154 19.42 9.09 4.89
CA LEU A 154 18.01 8.80 4.68
C LEU A 154 17.07 9.74 5.45
N ALA A 155 17.58 10.54 6.39
CA ALA A 155 16.76 11.40 7.24
C ALA A 155 15.85 12.36 6.44
N PRO A 156 16.33 13.07 5.40
CA PRO A 156 15.46 13.95 4.60
C PRO A 156 14.31 13.20 3.92
N SER A 157 14.56 11.98 3.42
CA SER A 157 13.52 11.14 2.81
C SER A 157 12.48 10.70 3.83
N MET A 158 12.90 10.35 5.04
CA MET A 158 11.98 9.94 6.10
C MET A 158 11.13 11.12 6.59
N ASP A 159 11.73 12.31 6.74
CA ASP A 159 11.00 13.52 7.11
C ASP A 159 9.98 13.91 6.02
N ALA A 160 10.37 13.94 4.75
CA ALA A 160 9.48 14.24 3.64
C ALA A 160 8.27 13.27 3.60
N LYS A 161 8.51 11.97 3.79
CA LYS A 161 7.43 10.97 3.85
C LYS A 161 6.53 11.17 5.08
N ALA A 162 7.10 11.48 6.25
CA ALA A 162 6.31 11.75 7.44
C ALA A 162 5.36 12.93 7.24
N ARG A 163 5.85 14.02 6.59
CA ARG A 163 5.02 15.18 6.22
C ARG A 163 3.94 14.83 5.20
N GLY A 164 4.26 14.04 4.19
CA GLY A 164 3.27 13.57 3.20
C GLY A 164 2.18 12.70 3.83
N GLU A 165 2.55 11.82 4.76
CA GLU A 165 1.56 11.04 5.52
C GLU A 165 0.67 11.93 6.39
N ALA A 166 1.23 12.97 7.03
CA ALA A 166 0.47 13.92 7.83
C ALA A 166 -0.50 14.73 6.95
N ALA A 167 -0.04 15.21 5.79
CA ALA A 167 -0.86 15.92 4.82
C ALA A 167 -2.02 15.02 4.32
N LEU A 168 -1.75 13.76 4.00
CA LEU A 168 -2.78 12.82 3.56
C LEU A 168 -3.82 12.57 4.66
N ARG A 169 -3.42 12.40 5.93
CA ARG A 169 -4.37 12.23 7.05
C ARG A 169 -5.27 13.43 7.24
N SER A 170 -4.74 14.64 7.09
CA SER A 170 -5.50 15.89 7.27
C SER A 170 -6.31 16.31 6.05
N SER A 171 -6.15 15.65 4.89
CA SER A 171 -6.83 16.02 3.65
C SER A 171 -8.34 15.78 3.64
N GLY A 172 -8.82 14.86 4.47
CA GLY A 172 -10.22 14.45 4.49
C GLY A 172 -10.58 13.34 3.49
N ILE A 173 -9.69 12.95 2.58
CA ILE A 173 -9.90 11.77 1.73
C ILE A 173 -9.81 10.49 2.57
N ARG A 174 -10.59 9.47 2.22
CA ARG A 174 -10.44 8.13 2.81
C ARG A 174 -9.10 7.55 2.37
N TYR A 175 -8.24 7.20 3.29
CA TYR A 175 -6.87 6.79 2.98
C TYR A 175 -6.48 5.43 3.57
N THR A 176 -5.38 4.89 3.08
CA THR A 176 -4.60 3.83 3.72
C THR A 176 -3.11 4.14 3.56
N ILE A 177 -2.33 4.02 4.62
CA ILE A 177 -0.89 4.21 4.58
C ILE A 177 -0.19 2.88 4.89
N SER A 178 0.41 2.29 3.85
CA SER A 178 1.20 1.07 3.96
C SER A 178 2.69 1.43 4.03
N ARG A 179 3.31 1.21 5.19
CA ARG A 179 4.73 1.48 5.42
C ARG A 179 5.56 0.22 5.20
N THR A 180 6.64 0.33 4.46
CA THR A 180 7.59 -0.76 4.25
C THR A 180 8.94 -0.44 4.88
N PRO A 181 9.56 -1.35 5.66
CA PRO A 181 10.91 -1.12 6.19
C PRO A 181 11.96 -1.15 5.09
N GLY A 182 11.78 -2.00 4.11
CA GLY A 182 12.63 -2.13 2.93
C GLY A 182 11.96 -3.01 1.88
N LEU A 183 12.32 -2.80 0.60
CA LEU A 183 11.74 -3.50 -0.54
C LEU A 183 12.78 -4.36 -1.24
N SER A 184 12.59 -5.68 -1.28
CA SER A 184 13.44 -6.62 -2.02
C SER A 184 12.88 -6.92 -3.42
N ASN A 185 13.72 -7.50 -4.28
CA ASN A 185 13.33 -8.00 -5.61
C ASN A 185 13.14 -9.53 -5.63
N ARG A 186 13.07 -10.17 -4.46
CA ARG A 186 12.74 -11.61 -4.40
C ARG A 186 11.33 -11.84 -4.95
N PRO A 187 11.02 -13.05 -5.46
CA PRO A 187 9.66 -13.42 -5.85
C PRO A 187 8.68 -13.23 -4.69
N GLY A 188 7.42 -12.93 -5.02
CA GLY A 188 6.33 -12.86 -4.07
C GLY A 188 5.70 -14.23 -3.79
N GLY A 189 4.90 -14.31 -2.72
CA GLY A 189 4.16 -15.50 -2.36
C GLY A 189 4.98 -16.62 -1.71
N GLU A 190 6.28 -16.41 -1.47
CA GLU A 190 7.15 -17.37 -0.80
C GLU A 190 7.05 -17.29 0.74
N TYR A 191 6.65 -16.15 1.25
CA TYR A 191 6.55 -15.85 2.68
C TYR A 191 5.18 -15.30 3.03
N GLY A 192 4.75 -15.51 4.26
CA GLY A 192 3.59 -14.82 4.81
C GLY A 192 3.79 -13.31 4.86
N ILE A 193 2.71 -12.57 5.00
CA ILE A 193 2.72 -11.13 5.18
C ILE A 193 2.25 -10.80 6.59
N MET A 194 3.03 -10.01 7.30
CA MET A 194 2.73 -9.52 8.64
C MET A 194 2.34 -8.04 8.58
N LEU A 195 1.29 -7.68 9.29
CA LEU A 195 0.80 -6.31 9.44
C LEU A 195 1.01 -5.86 10.88
N LEU A 196 1.69 -4.73 11.08
CA LEU A 196 2.03 -4.20 12.41
C LEU A 196 1.59 -2.73 12.52
N GLN A 197 1.01 -2.35 13.66
CA GLN A 197 0.69 -0.96 13.98
C GLN A 197 1.57 -0.40 15.12
N SER A 198 2.44 -1.24 15.69
CA SER A 198 3.41 -0.83 16.70
C SER A 198 4.75 -0.43 16.06
N GLU A 199 5.36 0.63 16.59
CA GLU A 199 6.76 0.99 16.38
C GLU A 199 7.45 1.02 17.76
N PRO A 200 8.71 0.63 17.88
CA PRO A 200 9.63 0.25 16.81
C PRO A 200 9.40 -1.17 16.27
N ILE A 201 9.86 -1.41 15.03
CA ILE A 201 9.90 -2.76 14.46
C ILE A 201 10.83 -3.61 15.33
N PRO A 202 10.41 -4.81 15.77
CA PRO A 202 11.25 -5.64 16.64
C PRO A 202 12.62 -5.92 16.03
N PRO A 203 13.73 -5.81 16.78
CA PRO A 203 15.06 -6.13 16.25
C PRO A 203 15.18 -7.63 15.97
N GLY A 204 15.93 -8.00 14.93
CA GLY A 204 16.35 -9.39 14.68
C GLY A 204 15.61 -10.15 13.58
N GLY A 205 14.70 -9.54 12.83
CA GLY A 205 14.01 -10.17 11.70
C GLY A 205 14.48 -9.67 10.32
N PRO A 206 14.16 -10.40 9.24
CA PRO A 206 14.33 -9.89 7.88
C PRO A 206 13.30 -8.77 7.63
N PHE A 207 13.66 -7.53 8.00
CA PHE A 207 12.80 -6.35 7.94
C PHE A 207 12.55 -5.88 6.50
N MET A 208 12.21 -6.78 5.61
CA MET A 208 11.94 -6.46 4.22
C MET A 208 10.66 -7.14 3.77
N ILE A 209 10.01 -6.52 2.80
CA ILE A 209 8.96 -7.18 2.02
C ILE A 209 9.39 -7.22 0.57
N CYS A 210 9.04 -8.25 -0.18
CA CYS A 210 9.26 -8.21 -1.62
C CYS A 210 8.25 -7.25 -2.28
N ARG A 211 8.64 -6.65 -3.41
CA ARG A 211 7.80 -5.66 -4.11
C ARG A 211 6.49 -6.24 -4.59
N GLU A 212 6.49 -7.51 -4.94
CA GLU A 212 5.29 -8.20 -5.40
C GLU A 212 4.27 -8.39 -4.26
N ASP A 213 4.70 -8.82 -3.08
CA ASP A 213 3.84 -8.93 -1.89
C ASP A 213 3.37 -7.55 -1.42
N SER A 214 4.25 -6.54 -1.44
CA SER A 214 3.87 -5.15 -1.14
C SER A 214 2.81 -4.65 -2.11
N ALA A 215 2.93 -4.95 -3.41
CA ALA A 215 1.93 -4.60 -4.41
C ALA A 215 0.57 -5.26 -4.11
N SER A 216 0.56 -6.55 -3.74
CA SER A 216 -0.67 -7.25 -3.37
C SER A 216 -1.37 -6.62 -2.16
N VAL A 217 -0.61 -6.11 -1.18
CA VAL A 217 -1.19 -5.35 -0.04
C VAL A 217 -1.78 -4.03 -0.50
N LEU A 218 -1.08 -3.26 -1.35
CA LEU A 218 -1.58 -1.99 -1.87
C LEU A 218 -2.87 -2.18 -2.67
N VAL A 219 -2.93 -3.21 -3.51
CA VAL A 219 -4.13 -3.54 -4.30
C VAL A 219 -5.29 -3.90 -3.38
N GLU A 220 -5.08 -4.78 -2.40
CA GLU A 220 -6.14 -5.13 -1.43
C GLU A 220 -6.67 -3.90 -0.71
N CYS A 221 -5.79 -2.98 -0.29
CA CYS A 221 -6.20 -1.72 0.35
C CYS A 221 -6.98 -0.81 -0.59
N ALA A 222 -6.71 -0.84 -1.89
CA ALA A 222 -7.42 -0.03 -2.87
C ALA A 222 -8.82 -0.56 -3.18
N ILE A 223 -9.03 -1.88 -3.14
CA ILE A 223 -10.31 -2.50 -3.52
C ILE A 223 -11.20 -2.86 -2.31
N SER A 224 -10.63 -2.95 -1.10
CA SER A 224 -11.34 -3.40 0.11
C SER A 224 -11.63 -2.25 1.08
N GLU A 225 -12.78 -2.28 1.75
CA GLU A 225 -13.15 -1.34 2.82
C GLU A 225 -12.40 -1.62 4.15
N LYS A 226 -11.76 -2.77 4.29
CA LYS A 226 -11.13 -3.22 5.54
C LYS A 226 -9.96 -2.35 6.01
N ALA A 227 -9.33 -1.58 5.09
CA ALA A 227 -8.10 -0.83 5.37
C ALA A 227 -8.29 0.69 5.45
N ILE A 228 -9.52 1.18 5.41
CA ILE A 228 -9.82 2.62 5.38
C ILE A 228 -9.38 3.32 6.68
N ASN A 229 -8.70 4.48 6.51
CA ASN A 229 -8.17 5.32 7.58
C ASN A 229 -7.25 4.55 8.53
N LYS A 230 -6.40 3.70 7.98
CA LYS A 230 -5.45 2.89 8.74
C LYS A 230 -4.02 3.10 8.24
N THR A 231 -3.11 3.21 9.22
CA THR A 231 -1.67 3.21 8.99
C THR A 231 -1.08 1.94 9.60
N PHE A 232 -0.28 1.22 8.85
CA PHE A 232 0.39 0.02 9.34
C PHE A 232 1.71 -0.24 8.59
N THR A 233 2.60 -0.96 9.24
CA THR A 233 3.83 -1.47 8.65
C THR A 233 3.59 -2.87 8.11
N VAL A 234 4.12 -3.15 6.92
CA VAL A 234 4.01 -4.44 6.25
C VAL A 234 5.40 -5.03 5.98
N LEU A 235 5.59 -6.28 6.33
CA LEU A 235 6.83 -7.03 6.11
C LEU A 235 6.55 -8.50 5.83
N ASN A 236 7.52 -9.22 5.23
CA ASN A 236 7.39 -10.65 5.10
C ASN A 236 7.57 -11.33 6.46
N ALA A 237 6.68 -12.27 6.77
CA ALA A 237 6.81 -13.12 7.95
C ALA A 237 7.86 -14.22 7.70
N VAL A 238 8.44 -14.74 8.78
CA VAL A 238 9.40 -15.85 8.69
C VAL A 238 8.69 -17.17 8.30
N THR A 239 7.40 -17.28 8.61
CA THR A 239 6.57 -18.46 8.31
C THR A 239 5.77 -18.28 7.02
N PRO A 240 5.59 -19.35 6.23
CA PRO A 240 4.95 -19.26 4.91
C PRO A 240 3.41 -19.28 4.95
N GLU A 241 2.75 -18.77 5.99
CA GLU A 241 1.30 -18.67 6.02
C GLU A 241 0.81 -17.61 5.03
N VAL A 242 0.64 -18.05 3.78
CA VAL A 242 0.25 -17.18 2.66
C VAL A 242 -1.26 -16.92 2.71
N GLY A 243 -1.65 -15.64 2.65
CA GLY A 243 -3.05 -15.25 2.40
C GLY A 243 -3.88 -14.82 3.61
N VAL A 244 -3.54 -15.21 4.83
CA VAL A 244 -4.27 -14.89 6.08
C VAL A 244 -4.29 -13.37 6.38
N TRP A 245 -3.32 -12.63 5.91
CA TRP A 245 -3.18 -11.19 6.15
C TRP A 245 -4.35 -10.34 5.61
N ARG A 246 -5.04 -10.80 4.56
CA ARG A 246 -6.21 -10.08 4.01
C ARG A 246 -7.34 -9.95 5.01
N ASP A 247 -7.56 -10.99 5.80
CA ASP A 247 -8.55 -10.95 6.86
C ASP A 247 -8.03 -10.18 8.08
N ALA A 248 -6.72 -10.17 8.32
CA ALA A 248 -6.11 -9.40 9.40
C ALA A 248 -6.29 -7.87 9.24
N LEU A 249 -6.46 -7.36 8.01
CA LEU A 249 -6.72 -5.93 7.76
C LEU A 249 -7.93 -5.38 8.54
N GLN A 250 -8.98 -6.19 8.75
CA GLN A 250 -10.17 -5.75 9.47
C GLN A 250 -9.90 -5.48 10.96
N TYR A 251 -8.92 -6.16 11.55
CA TYR A 251 -8.60 -6.06 12.99
C TYR A 251 -7.60 -4.93 13.31
N LEU A 252 -7.02 -4.30 12.31
CA LEU A 252 -6.20 -3.11 12.50
C LEU A 252 -7.05 -1.95 13.03
N GLN A 253 -6.51 -1.17 13.94
CA GLN A 253 -7.16 0.02 14.48
C GLN A 253 -7.16 1.14 13.43
N GLN A 254 -8.20 1.96 13.41
CA GLN A 254 -8.20 3.21 12.65
C GLN A 254 -7.23 4.21 13.28
N ASP A 255 -6.66 5.07 12.46
CA ASP A 255 -5.87 6.18 12.95
C ASP A 255 -6.76 7.13 13.78
N PRO A 256 -6.23 7.79 14.81
CA PRO A 256 -6.96 8.83 15.53
C PRO A 256 -7.44 9.94 14.59
N ALA A 257 -8.64 10.45 14.84
CA ALA A 257 -9.22 11.57 14.11
C ALA A 257 -8.48 12.88 14.39
#